data_e420eb3f331ad14f53c07be20a582da4
#
_entry.id   e420eb3f331ad14f53c07be20a582da4
#
_cell.length_a   1.000
_cell.length_b   1.000
_cell.length_c   1.000
_cell.angle_alpha   90.00
_cell.angle_beta   90.00
_cell.angle_gamma   90.00
#
_symmetry.space_group_name_H-M   'P 1'
#
loop_
_entity.id
_entity.type
_entity.pdbx_description
1 polymer ?
#
loop_
_entity_poly.entity_id
_entity_poly.type
_entity_poly.pdbx_seq_one_letter_code
_entity_poly.pdbx_strand_id
1 'polypeptide(L)'
;VRRAILTVGRLYDAEKTEVSVTLTDDAHIHVLNRAYRSVDRPTDVLSFALTESEEPEIVGGRGNEVLGDLVISLERVAAQADEYGHSPLRELSFLTVHGMLHLLGYDHMEEADRREMEEEQRIVMEELGISR
;
A
#
# COMPACT_ATOMS: atom_id res chain seq x y z
N VAL A 1 8.52 6.39 2.14
CA VAL A 1 7.22 6.30 1.44
C VAL A 1 7.34 6.76 0.00
N ARG A 2 7.82 7.97 -0.23
CA ARG A 2 7.94 8.50 -1.59
C ARG A 2 8.83 7.64 -2.48
N ARG A 3 9.98 7.22 -1.98
CA ARG A 3 10.91 6.38 -2.72
C ARG A 3 10.29 5.03 -3.09
N ALA A 4 9.55 4.45 -2.17
CA ALA A 4 8.85 3.18 -2.41
C ALA A 4 7.81 3.34 -3.52
N ILE A 5 7.02 4.41 -3.48
CA ILE A 5 6.01 4.70 -4.50
C ILE A 5 6.65 4.92 -5.86
N LEU A 6 7.72 5.70 -5.93
CA LEU A 6 8.42 5.97 -7.19
C LEU A 6 9.04 4.68 -7.76
N THR A 7 9.58 3.83 -6.91
CA THR A 7 10.17 2.57 -7.36
C THR A 7 9.12 1.62 -7.93
N VAL A 8 7.98 1.49 -7.25
CA VAL A 8 6.86 0.69 -7.76
C VAL A 8 6.37 1.28 -9.10
N GLY A 9 6.22 2.59 -9.17
CA GLY A 9 5.79 3.26 -10.40
C GLY A 9 6.70 2.93 -11.58
N ARG A 10 7.99 2.97 -11.36
CA ARG A 10 8.98 2.67 -12.39
C ARG A 10 8.93 1.20 -12.82
N LEU A 11 8.87 0.28 -11.87
CA LEU A 11 8.92 -1.15 -12.15
C LEU A 11 7.65 -1.67 -12.82
N TYR A 12 6.50 -1.05 -12.57
CA TYR A 12 5.21 -1.52 -13.08
C TYR A 12 4.58 -0.56 -14.08
N ASP A 13 5.38 0.33 -14.66
CA ASP A 13 4.95 1.28 -15.68
C ASP A 13 3.77 2.16 -15.21
N ALA A 14 3.86 2.59 -13.98
CA ALA A 14 2.85 3.44 -13.33
C ALA A 14 3.41 4.79 -12.91
N GLU A 15 4.42 5.29 -13.63
CA GLU A 15 5.10 6.54 -13.28
C GLU A 15 4.20 7.76 -13.36
N LYS A 16 3.14 7.69 -14.18
CA LYS A 16 2.20 8.78 -14.38
C LYS A 16 0.96 8.64 -13.51
N THR A 17 1.05 7.88 -12.43
CA THR A 17 -0.07 7.73 -11.49
C THR A 17 0.18 8.56 -10.23
N GLU A 18 -0.90 8.92 -9.57
CA GLU A 18 -0.87 9.61 -8.28
C GLU A 18 -1.45 8.70 -7.21
N VAL A 19 -0.86 8.73 -6.03
CA VAL A 19 -1.33 8.00 -4.87
C VAL A 19 -1.43 8.95 -3.70
N SER A 20 -2.57 8.95 -3.02
CA SER A 20 -2.75 9.67 -1.78
C SER A 20 -2.32 8.77 -0.62
N VAL A 21 -1.46 9.26 0.25
CA VAL A 21 -0.99 8.50 1.40
C VAL A 21 -1.34 9.26 2.67
N THR A 22 -2.04 8.59 3.58
CA THR A 22 -2.37 9.12 4.89
C THR A 22 -1.65 8.29 5.96
N LEU A 23 -0.84 8.96 6.77
CA LEU A 23 -0.21 8.34 7.93
C LEU A 23 -1.05 8.67 9.15
N THR A 24 -1.47 7.66 9.87
CA THR A 24 -2.42 7.82 10.97
C THR A 24 -2.11 6.89 12.13
N ASP A 25 -3.07 6.71 13.04
CA ASP A 25 -2.96 5.87 14.21
C ASP A 25 -3.92 4.68 14.16
N ASP A 26 -3.82 3.79 15.14
CA ASP A 26 -4.66 2.59 15.22
C ASP A 26 -6.14 2.95 15.37
N ALA A 27 -6.46 3.97 16.14
CA ALA A 27 -7.85 4.36 16.38
C ALA A 27 -8.53 4.81 15.08
N HIS A 28 -7.85 5.63 14.30
CA HIS A 28 -8.40 6.15 13.05
C HIS A 28 -8.51 5.06 11.99
N ILE A 29 -7.46 4.24 11.82
CA ILE A 29 -7.49 3.17 10.82
C ILE A 29 -8.52 2.09 11.17
N HIS A 30 -8.76 1.87 12.47
CA HIS A 30 -9.82 0.98 12.94
C HIS A 30 -11.20 1.44 12.45
N VAL A 31 -11.47 2.74 12.59
CA VAL A 31 -12.74 3.34 12.12
C VAL A 31 -12.91 3.10 10.61
N LEU A 32 -11.85 3.36 9.84
CA LEU A 32 -11.89 3.18 8.39
C LEU A 32 -12.05 1.71 8.00
N ASN A 33 -11.37 0.82 8.67
CA ASN A 33 -11.45 -0.62 8.40
C ASN A 33 -12.85 -1.15 8.65
N ARG A 34 -13.47 -0.73 9.74
CA ARG A 34 -14.85 -1.08 10.05
C ARG A 34 -15.83 -0.51 9.03
N ALA A 35 -15.67 0.77 8.66
CA ALA A 35 -16.57 1.46 7.76
C ALA A 35 -16.51 0.95 6.32
N TYR A 36 -15.31 0.66 5.82
CA TYR A 36 -15.11 0.35 4.40
C TYR A 36 -14.79 -1.10 4.10
N ARG A 37 -14.36 -1.88 5.08
CA ARG A 37 -14.01 -3.29 4.90
C ARG A 37 -14.84 -4.22 5.78
N SER A 38 -15.69 -3.66 6.64
CA SER A 38 -16.53 -4.41 7.58
C SER A 38 -15.71 -5.26 8.55
N VAL A 39 -14.50 -4.81 8.86
CA VAL A 39 -13.61 -5.47 9.82
C VAL A 39 -13.46 -4.58 11.03
N ASP A 40 -13.96 -5.03 12.17
CA ASP A 40 -14.00 -4.23 13.41
C ASP A 40 -12.72 -4.42 14.23
N ARG A 41 -11.60 -3.98 13.64
CA ARG A 41 -10.27 -3.98 14.29
C ARG A 41 -9.33 -3.07 13.53
N PRO A 42 -8.25 -2.59 14.18
CA PRO A 42 -7.22 -1.85 13.47
C PRO A 42 -6.42 -2.79 12.55
N THR A 43 -5.78 -2.22 11.54
CA THR A 43 -4.87 -2.92 10.65
C THR A 43 -3.62 -2.07 10.45
N ASP A 44 -2.63 -2.59 9.75
CA ASP A 44 -1.40 -1.86 9.45
C ASP A 44 -1.56 -0.93 8.24
N VAL A 45 -2.16 -1.41 7.17
CA VAL A 45 -2.35 -0.63 5.95
C VAL A 45 -3.70 -0.95 5.32
N LEU A 46 -4.35 0.08 4.79
CA LEU A 46 -5.56 -0.03 3.96
C LEU A 46 -5.25 0.55 2.59
N SER A 47 -5.67 -0.15 1.56
CA SER A 47 -5.53 0.28 0.17
C SER A 47 -6.90 0.43 -0.45
N PHE A 48 -7.17 1.58 -1.03
CA PHE A 48 -8.44 1.88 -1.71
C PHE A 48 -8.13 2.20 -3.16
N ALA A 49 -8.23 1.20 -4.02
CA ALA A 49 -8.00 1.40 -5.45
C ALA A 49 -9.13 2.21 -6.06
N LEU A 50 -8.79 3.10 -6.97
CA LEU A 50 -9.79 3.90 -7.67
C LEU A 50 -10.79 3.02 -8.42
N THR A 51 -10.37 1.86 -8.87
CA THR A 51 -11.24 0.89 -9.55
C THR A 51 -12.34 0.33 -8.65
N GLU A 52 -12.22 0.48 -7.34
CA GLU A 52 -13.27 0.11 -6.39
C GLU A 52 -14.35 1.19 -6.28
N SER A 53 -14.10 2.37 -6.81
CA SER A 53 -15.03 3.49 -6.82
C SER A 53 -15.92 3.40 -8.06
N GLU A 54 -17.20 3.67 -7.88
CA GLU A 54 -18.14 3.76 -8.99
C GLU A 54 -18.17 5.16 -9.61
N GLU A 55 -17.34 6.07 -9.14
CA GLU A 55 -17.25 7.39 -9.69
C GLU A 55 -16.74 7.35 -11.12
N PRO A 56 -17.39 8.10 -12.04
CA PRO A 56 -16.93 8.13 -13.41
C PRO A 56 -15.56 8.80 -13.49
N GLU A 57 -14.73 8.28 -14.39
CA GLU A 57 -13.45 8.90 -14.67
C GLU A 57 -13.65 10.32 -15.13
N ILE A 58 -12.80 11.21 -14.67
CA ILE A 58 -12.78 12.58 -15.16
C ILE A 58 -12.13 12.57 -16.54
N VAL A 59 -12.97 12.66 -17.56
CA VAL A 59 -12.50 12.69 -18.95
C VAL A 59 -11.76 14.00 -19.20
N GLY A 60 -10.59 13.91 -19.80
CA GLY A 60 -9.78 15.07 -20.10
C GLY A 60 -8.93 15.54 -18.95
N GLY A 61 -8.80 14.73 -17.93
CA GLY A 61 -7.86 14.98 -16.85
C GLY A 61 -6.47 15.14 -17.41
N ARG A 62 -5.77 16.17 -16.96
CA ARG A 62 -4.42 16.43 -17.39
C ARG A 62 -3.45 15.84 -16.41
N GLY A 63 -2.51 15.09 -16.93
CA GLY A 63 -1.44 14.53 -16.15
C GLY A 63 -1.74 13.16 -15.66
N ASN A 64 -1.50 12.93 -14.40
CA ASN A 64 -1.44 11.59 -13.85
C ASN A 64 -2.82 11.04 -13.51
N GLU A 65 -3.00 9.76 -13.78
CA GLU A 65 -4.15 9.04 -13.29
C GLU A 65 -4.01 8.82 -11.79
N VAL A 66 -5.14 8.89 -11.07
CA VAL A 66 -5.15 8.57 -9.64
C VAL A 66 -5.25 7.06 -9.49
N LEU A 67 -4.25 6.44 -8.91
CA LEU A 67 -4.21 5.01 -8.68
C LEU A 67 -5.09 4.62 -7.48
N GLY A 68 -5.07 5.41 -6.43
CA GLY A 68 -5.87 5.17 -5.24
C GLY A 68 -5.29 5.82 -4.00
N ASP A 69 -5.74 5.33 -2.85
CA ASP A 69 -5.34 5.84 -1.54
C ASP A 69 -4.73 4.75 -0.70
N LEU A 70 -3.68 5.11 0.05
CA LEU A 70 -3.10 4.28 1.08
C LEU A 70 -3.29 4.95 2.43
N VAL A 71 -3.71 4.18 3.43
CA VAL A 71 -3.78 4.63 4.81
C VAL A 71 -2.92 3.70 5.65
N ILE A 72 -1.96 4.23 6.38
CA ILE A 72 -0.98 3.44 7.13
C ILE A 72 -0.98 3.88 8.59
N SER A 73 -1.10 2.91 9.52
CA SER A 73 -0.99 3.17 10.93
C SER A 73 0.47 3.19 11.36
N LEU A 74 0.95 4.35 11.81
CA LEU A 74 2.32 4.50 12.31
C LEU A 74 2.54 3.72 13.60
N GLU A 75 1.50 3.53 14.41
CA GLU A 75 1.59 2.70 15.60
C GLU A 75 1.87 1.25 15.25
N ARG A 76 1.23 0.73 14.20
CA ARG A 76 1.49 -0.62 13.71
C ARG A 76 2.88 -0.74 13.09
N VAL A 77 3.32 0.29 12.38
CA VAL A 77 4.69 0.34 11.84
C VAL A 77 5.70 0.15 12.97
N ALA A 78 5.56 0.91 14.04
CA ALA A 78 6.48 0.83 15.18
C ALA A 78 6.43 -0.54 15.87
N ALA A 79 5.23 -1.06 16.11
CA ALA A 79 5.04 -2.35 16.77
C ALA A 79 5.60 -3.50 15.94
N GLN A 80 5.33 -3.52 14.64
CA GLN A 80 5.80 -4.58 13.76
C GLN A 80 7.31 -4.50 13.53
N ALA A 81 7.87 -3.29 13.44
CA ALA A 81 9.31 -3.12 13.33
C ALA A 81 10.02 -3.72 14.55
N ASP A 82 9.50 -3.45 15.74
CA ASP A 82 10.02 -4.00 16.97
C ASP A 82 9.90 -5.52 17.01
N GLU A 83 8.74 -6.05 16.64
CA GLU A 83 8.47 -7.48 16.59
C GLU A 83 9.41 -8.24 15.65
N TYR A 84 9.67 -7.67 14.47
CA TYR A 84 10.53 -8.30 13.47
C TYR A 84 12.00 -7.92 13.60
N GLY A 85 12.35 -7.07 14.56
CA GLY A 85 13.74 -6.70 14.82
C GLY A 85 14.38 -5.85 13.74
N HIS A 86 13.61 -4.97 13.09
CA HIS A 86 14.18 -4.04 12.12
C HIS A 86 13.63 -2.62 12.30
N SER A 87 14.16 -1.67 11.51
CA SER A 87 13.84 -0.25 11.69
C SER A 87 12.40 0.08 11.28
N PRO A 88 11.79 1.11 11.89
CA PRO A 88 10.49 1.61 11.43
C PRO A 88 10.50 2.04 9.96
N LEU A 89 11.59 2.58 9.46
CA LEU A 89 11.71 2.96 8.05
C LEU A 89 11.57 1.74 7.14
N ARG A 90 12.19 0.63 7.50
CA ARG A 90 12.10 -0.62 6.75
C ARG A 90 10.66 -1.15 6.73
N GLU A 91 10.01 -1.15 7.88
CA GLU A 91 8.62 -1.61 7.98
C GLU A 91 7.66 -0.68 7.21
N LEU A 92 7.84 0.62 7.32
CA LEU A 92 7.04 1.60 6.58
C LEU A 92 7.20 1.40 5.07
N SER A 93 8.43 1.19 4.59
CA SER A 93 8.70 0.92 3.18
C SER A 93 8.01 -0.37 2.73
N PHE A 94 8.09 -1.42 3.53
CA PHE A 94 7.44 -2.70 3.24
C PHE A 94 5.92 -2.55 3.10
N LEU A 95 5.29 -1.87 4.06
CA LEU A 95 3.84 -1.65 4.03
C LEU A 95 3.40 -0.77 2.85
N THR A 96 4.21 0.23 2.51
CA THR A 96 3.94 1.08 1.35
C THR A 96 3.97 0.27 0.06
N VAL A 97 5.00 -0.56 -0.12
CA VAL A 97 5.11 -1.45 -1.30
C VAL A 97 3.92 -2.41 -1.35
N HIS A 98 3.60 -3.02 -0.22
CA HIS A 98 2.47 -3.94 -0.11
C HIS A 98 1.16 -3.27 -0.55
N GLY A 99 0.89 -2.08 -0.03
CA GLY A 99 -0.30 -1.31 -0.41
C GLY A 99 -0.32 -0.91 -1.88
N MET A 100 0.83 -0.51 -2.42
CA MET A 100 0.95 -0.16 -3.84
C MET A 100 0.66 -1.35 -4.74
N LEU A 101 1.14 -2.54 -4.40
CA LEU A 101 0.85 -3.74 -5.17
C LEU A 101 -0.64 -4.06 -5.18
N HIS A 102 -1.32 -3.88 -4.04
CA HIS A 102 -2.77 -4.01 -3.99
C HIS A 102 -3.47 -3.01 -4.92
N LEU A 103 -3.02 -1.77 -4.95
CA LEU A 103 -3.59 -0.76 -5.86
C LEU A 103 -3.41 -1.14 -7.32
N LEU A 104 -2.34 -1.86 -7.64
CA LEU A 104 -2.06 -2.35 -8.99
C LEU A 104 -2.81 -3.64 -9.33
N GLY A 105 -3.57 -4.19 -8.39
CA GLY A 105 -4.41 -5.35 -8.62
C GLY A 105 -3.90 -6.67 -8.06
N TYR A 106 -2.74 -6.68 -7.42
CA TYR A 106 -2.25 -7.89 -6.76
C TYR A 106 -3.07 -8.19 -5.50
N ASP A 107 -3.26 -9.45 -5.22
CA ASP A 107 -4.10 -9.91 -4.13
C ASP A 107 -3.43 -11.09 -3.43
N HIS A 108 -3.91 -11.43 -2.22
CA HIS A 108 -3.40 -12.57 -1.45
C HIS A 108 -4.52 -13.47 -0.93
N MET A 109 -5.70 -13.38 -1.54
CA MET A 109 -6.86 -14.21 -1.15
C MET A 109 -6.66 -15.68 -1.53
N GLU A 110 -6.15 -15.94 -2.73
CA GLU A 110 -5.80 -17.27 -3.18
C GLU A 110 -4.31 -17.54 -2.94
N GLU A 111 -3.95 -18.80 -2.73
CA GLU A 111 -2.55 -19.13 -2.46
C GLU A 111 -1.61 -18.78 -3.62
N ALA A 112 -2.03 -19.05 -4.85
CA ALA A 112 -1.24 -18.70 -6.02
C ALA A 112 -1.05 -17.18 -6.14
N ASP A 113 -2.11 -16.42 -5.90
CA ASP A 113 -2.07 -14.96 -5.93
C ASP A 113 -1.17 -14.41 -4.83
N ARG A 114 -1.24 -15.00 -3.64
CA ARG A 114 -0.40 -14.63 -2.51
C ARG A 114 1.09 -14.83 -2.83
N ARG A 115 1.43 -15.97 -3.43
CA ARG A 115 2.82 -16.26 -3.82
C ARG A 115 3.32 -15.27 -4.85
N GLU A 116 2.50 -14.95 -5.83
CA GLU A 116 2.85 -13.96 -6.85
C GLU A 116 3.08 -12.59 -6.22
N MET A 117 2.19 -12.16 -5.33
CA MET A 117 2.33 -10.88 -4.64
C MET A 117 3.57 -10.83 -3.77
N GLU A 118 3.86 -11.90 -3.01
CA GLU A 118 5.05 -11.98 -2.17
C GLU A 118 6.33 -11.90 -3.00
N GLU A 119 6.36 -12.56 -4.16
CA GLU A 119 7.51 -12.51 -5.06
C GLU A 119 7.71 -11.11 -5.64
N GLU A 120 6.64 -10.46 -6.07
CA GLU A 120 6.70 -9.09 -6.56
C GLU A 120 7.16 -8.13 -5.47
N GLN A 121 6.68 -8.32 -4.25
CA GLN A 121 7.11 -7.52 -3.11
C GLN A 121 8.61 -7.69 -2.84
N ARG A 122 9.10 -8.91 -2.91
CA ARG A 122 10.51 -9.19 -2.75
C ARG A 122 11.36 -8.46 -3.81
N ILE A 123 10.93 -8.51 -5.05
CA ILE A 123 11.62 -7.84 -6.16
C ILE A 123 11.70 -6.33 -5.91
N VAL A 124 10.59 -5.71 -5.52
CA VAL A 124 10.57 -4.26 -5.26
C VAL A 124 11.46 -3.91 -4.08
N MET A 125 11.40 -4.68 -3.00
CA MET A 125 12.24 -4.41 -1.82
C MET A 125 13.73 -4.56 -2.14
N GLU A 126 14.10 -5.51 -2.97
CA GLU A 126 15.49 -5.65 -3.45
C GLU A 126 15.92 -4.43 -4.26
N GLU A 127 15.07 -3.93 -5.13
CA GLU A 127 15.36 -2.74 -5.93
C GLU A 127 15.52 -1.51 -5.04
N LEU A 128 14.77 -1.42 -3.95
CA LEU A 128 14.90 -0.36 -2.97
C LEU A 128 16.18 -0.50 -2.13
N GLY A 129 16.80 -1.68 -2.12
CA GLY A 129 17.92 -1.97 -1.24
C GLY A 129 17.53 -2.16 0.21
N ILE A 130 16.28 -2.52 0.45
CA ILE A 130 15.72 -2.72 1.79
C ILE A 130 15.22 -4.16 1.89
N SER A 131 15.60 -4.86 2.95
CA SER A 131 15.07 -6.20 3.24
C SER A 131 14.22 -6.17 4.50
N ARG A 132 13.25 -7.03 4.56
CA ARG A 132 12.43 -7.18 5.75
C ARG A 132 12.99 -8.25 6.68
#